data_999cbe4812cb4b102d7bde941fc09db5
#
_entry.id   999cbe4812cb4b102d7bde941fc09db5
#
_cell.length_a   1.000
_cell.length_b   1.000
_cell.length_c   1.000
_cell.angle_alpha   90.00
_cell.angle_beta   90.00
_cell.angle_gamma   90.00
#
_symmetry.space_group_name_H-M   'P 1'
#
loop_
_entity.id
_entity.type
_entity.pdbx_description
1 polymer ?
#
loop_
_entity_poly.entity_id
_entity_poly.type
_entity_poly.pdbx_seq_one_letter_code
_entity_poly.pdbx_strand_id
1 'polypeptide(L)'
;MIAIVAILAGLLLPGLGRAKQKAQGIQCLNNHRQLLLAWRMYAEESRDRIPYASVHGSDRSRDSAVWVLGQLDFDGANRFNWDPNLSVRKSPLWKYCPSLTVWRCPGDRSTVTVTGRKLPRVRSMTMSVWAGGYGGEAPQDLDSGWRVYRSLVDMQDPGPSGTWILIDQREDSLNIGNFYTDMRGYPDAPETMRFAYDYPASYHGRAGGLSFADGHSEIRRWVDPRTMPTLTPGQRSRFNAEFTPSPRNADIRWLQERATRRTR
;
A
#
# COMPACT_ATOMS: atom_id res chain seq x y z
N MET A 1 14.68 23.41 40.76
CA MET A 1 14.34 22.03 40.40
C MET A 1 13.51 21.89 39.13
N ILE A 2 12.39 22.64 38.94
CA ILE A 2 11.56 22.59 37.75
C ILE A 2 12.33 22.92 36.45
N ALA A 3 13.24 23.90 36.48
CA ALA A 3 14.00 24.32 35.29
C ALA A 3 14.94 23.20 34.77
N ILE A 4 15.56 22.43 35.65
CA ILE A 4 16.46 21.31 35.27
C ILE A 4 15.64 20.19 34.58
N VAL A 5 14.48 19.87 35.13
CA VAL A 5 13.57 18.86 34.55
C VAL A 5 13.06 19.32 33.16
N ALA A 6 12.74 20.60 32.99
CA ALA A 6 12.31 21.13 31.72
C ALA A 6 13.40 21.07 30.64
N ILE A 7 14.66 21.38 31.00
CA ILE A 7 15.80 21.29 30.09
C ILE A 7 16.05 19.82 29.67
N LEU A 8 16.08 18.91 30.64
CA LEU A 8 16.26 17.48 30.35
C LEU A 8 15.12 16.91 29.48
N ALA A 9 13.87 17.26 29.79
CA ALA A 9 12.72 16.87 28.96
C ALA A 9 12.83 17.42 27.53
N GLY A 10 13.22 18.70 27.39
CA GLY A 10 13.42 19.33 26.08
C GLY A 10 14.47 18.64 25.22
N LEU A 11 15.50 18.08 25.80
CA LEU A 11 16.53 17.32 25.10
C LEU A 11 16.13 15.86 24.80
N LEU A 12 15.33 15.24 25.67
CA LEU A 12 14.92 13.84 25.54
C LEU A 12 13.71 13.65 24.58
N LEU A 13 12.76 14.57 24.54
CA LEU A 13 11.54 14.45 23.73
C LEU A 13 11.80 14.25 22.23
N PRO A 14 12.71 15.03 21.57
CA PRO A 14 13.03 14.81 20.16
C PRO A 14 13.69 13.44 19.90
N GLY A 15 14.53 12.98 20.81
CA GLY A 15 15.17 11.67 20.75
C GLY A 15 14.16 10.53 20.84
N LEU A 16 13.24 10.62 21.78
CA LEU A 16 12.16 9.64 21.98
C LEU A 16 11.22 9.58 20.77
N GLY A 17 10.90 10.72 20.17
CA GLY A 17 10.10 10.79 18.95
C GLY A 17 10.75 10.02 17.79
N ARG A 18 12.05 10.20 17.56
CA ARG A 18 12.80 9.47 16.52
C ARG A 18 12.90 7.97 16.81
N ALA A 19 13.15 7.59 18.08
CA ALA A 19 13.19 6.20 18.49
C ALA A 19 11.84 5.50 18.26
N LYS A 20 10.74 6.15 18.62
CA LYS A 20 9.37 5.66 18.35
C LYS A 20 9.12 5.45 16.86
N GLN A 21 9.48 6.39 16.00
CA GLN A 21 9.32 6.25 14.55
C GLN A 21 10.13 5.07 14.01
N LYS A 22 11.38 4.87 14.47
CA LYS A 22 12.18 3.71 14.11
C LYS A 22 11.55 2.39 14.55
N ALA A 23 11.07 2.31 15.79
CA ALA A 23 10.39 1.12 16.31
C ALA A 23 9.13 0.79 15.49
N GLN A 24 8.31 1.80 15.16
CA GLN A 24 7.15 1.63 14.28
C GLN A 24 7.56 1.19 12.87
N GLY A 25 8.67 1.69 12.32
CA GLY A 25 9.21 1.25 11.04
C GLY A 25 9.61 -0.24 11.05
N ILE A 26 10.28 -0.71 12.11
CA ILE A 26 10.65 -2.13 12.26
C ILE A 26 9.39 -3.00 12.39
N GLN A 27 8.40 -2.57 13.15
CA GLN A 27 7.13 -3.28 13.26
C GLN A 27 6.38 -3.33 11.93
N CYS A 28 6.34 -2.21 11.18
CA CYS A 28 5.76 -2.15 9.85
C CYS A 28 6.46 -3.13 8.89
N LEU A 29 7.79 -3.16 8.91
CA LEU A 29 8.59 -4.10 8.13
C LEU A 29 8.23 -5.56 8.43
N ASN A 30 8.06 -5.90 9.72
CA ASN A 30 7.62 -7.24 10.12
C ASN A 30 6.20 -7.55 9.66
N ASN A 31 5.28 -6.58 9.70
CA ASN A 31 3.92 -6.74 9.20
C ASN A 31 3.94 -7.05 7.69
N HIS A 32 4.73 -6.30 6.91
CA HIS A 32 4.94 -6.55 5.49
C HIS A 32 5.47 -7.97 5.22
N ARG A 33 6.48 -8.43 5.99
CA ARG A 33 7.04 -9.79 5.84
C ARG A 33 6.00 -10.87 6.11
N GLN A 34 5.22 -10.74 7.18
CA GLN A 34 4.19 -11.71 7.54
C GLN A 34 3.08 -11.77 6.48
N LEU A 35 2.62 -10.62 6.01
CA LEU A 35 1.56 -10.57 5.00
C LEU A 35 2.05 -11.09 3.65
N LEU A 36 3.30 -10.80 3.29
CA LEU A 36 3.91 -11.33 2.08
C LEU A 36 4.15 -12.84 2.15
N LEU A 37 4.54 -13.37 3.32
CA LEU A 37 4.64 -14.82 3.52
C LEU A 37 3.27 -15.48 3.30
N ALA A 38 2.20 -14.90 3.85
CA ALA A 38 0.83 -15.37 3.61
C ALA A 38 0.45 -15.33 2.12
N TRP A 39 0.87 -14.29 1.40
CA TRP A 39 0.66 -14.14 -0.03
C TRP A 39 1.39 -15.23 -0.83
N ARG A 40 2.63 -15.57 -0.47
CA ARG A 40 3.39 -16.66 -1.10
C ARG A 40 2.78 -18.03 -0.79
N MET A 41 2.41 -18.30 0.45
CA MET A 41 1.71 -19.55 0.83
C MET A 41 0.42 -19.73 0.05
N TYR A 42 -0.34 -18.64 -0.16
CA TYR A 42 -1.51 -18.69 -1.03
C TYR A 42 -1.15 -19.10 -2.46
N ALA A 43 -0.10 -18.51 -3.05
CA ALA A 43 0.33 -18.85 -4.41
C ALA A 43 0.77 -20.31 -4.53
N GLU A 44 1.55 -20.81 -3.56
CA GLU A 44 1.99 -22.22 -3.51
C GLU A 44 0.80 -23.20 -3.48
N GLU A 45 -0.23 -22.93 -2.65
CA GLU A 45 -1.42 -23.77 -2.59
C GLU A 45 -2.37 -23.56 -3.79
N SER A 46 -2.30 -22.42 -4.46
CA SER A 46 -3.16 -22.05 -5.59
C SER A 46 -2.58 -22.39 -6.97
N ARG A 47 -1.66 -23.35 -7.06
CA ARG A 47 -0.97 -23.74 -8.32
C ARG A 47 -0.23 -22.55 -8.95
N ASP A 48 0.57 -21.89 -8.16
CA ASP A 48 1.36 -20.70 -8.50
C ASP A 48 0.53 -19.42 -8.81
N ARG A 49 -0.79 -19.46 -8.69
CA ARG A 49 -1.64 -18.29 -8.93
C ARG A 49 -1.62 -17.35 -7.74
N ILE A 50 -1.30 -16.09 -7.98
CA ILE A 50 -1.37 -15.03 -6.97
C ILE A 50 -2.80 -14.47 -6.85
N PRO A 51 -3.18 -13.89 -5.69
CA PRO A 51 -4.48 -13.25 -5.57
C PRO A 51 -4.58 -12.01 -6.45
N TYR A 52 -5.80 -11.64 -6.82
CA TYR A 52 -6.05 -10.40 -7.55
C TYR A 52 -5.84 -9.19 -6.65
N ALA A 53 -5.32 -8.10 -7.23
CA ALA A 53 -5.16 -6.83 -6.51
C ALA A 53 -6.51 -6.19 -6.21
N SER A 54 -7.45 -6.31 -7.14
CA SER A 54 -8.83 -5.83 -7.02
C SER A 54 -9.73 -6.57 -8.01
N VAL A 55 -11.03 -6.20 -8.02
CA VAL A 55 -12.01 -6.63 -9.03
C VAL A 55 -12.75 -5.42 -9.59
N HIS A 56 -13.26 -5.55 -10.80
CA HIS A 56 -14.05 -4.51 -11.43
C HIS A 56 -15.48 -4.44 -10.88
N GLY A 57 -15.88 -3.25 -10.47
CA GLY A 57 -17.28 -2.86 -10.28
C GLY A 57 -18.11 -3.80 -9.41
N SER A 58 -19.22 -4.29 -9.97
CA SER A 58 -20.20 -5.16 -9.31
C SER A 58 -19.95 -6.65 -9.54
N ASP A 59 -18.93 -7.04 -10.30
CA ASP A 59 -18.60 -8.47 -10.49
C ASP A 59 -18.05 -9.08 -9.21
N ARG A 60 -18.89 -9.86 -8.53
CA ARG A 60 -18.56 -10.57 -7.28
C ARG A 60 -18.04 -11.99 -7.50
N SER A 61 -18.00 -12.47 -8.74
CA SER A 61 -17.61 -13.86 -9.05
C SER A 61 -16.16 -14.18 -8.66
N ARG A 62 -15.30 -13.15 -8.57
CA ARG A 62 -13.87 -13.26 -8.25
C ARG A 62 -13.51 -12.78 -6.84
N ASP A 63 -14.49 -12.39 -6.02
CA ASP A 63 -14.27 -11.85 -4.66
C ASP A 63 -13.42 -12.77 -3.78
N SER A 64 -13.59 -14.10 -3.89
CA SER A 64 -12.83 -15.08 -3.10
C SER A 64 -11.34 -15.16 -3.45
N ALA A 65 -10.93 -14.63 -4.60
CA ALA A 65 -9.55 -14.60 -5.06
C ALA A 65 -8.90 -13.21 -4.96
N VAL A 66 -9.63 -12.20 -4.47
CA VAL A 66 -9.08 -10.86 -4.22
C VAL A 66 -8.35 -10.84 -2.89
N TRP A 67 -7.16 -10.27 -2.85
CA TRP A 67 -6.35 -10.23 -1.64
C TRP A 67 -7.04 -9.52 -0.46
N VAL A 68 -7.86 -8.49 -0.71
CA VAL A 68 -8.71 -7.84 0.28
C VAL A 68 -9.91 -7.16 -0.38
N LEU A 69 -11.08 -7.28 0.24
CA LEU A 69 -12.31 -6.67 -0.22
C LEU A 69 -12.53 -5.27 0.38
N GLY A 70 -13.36 -4.50 -0.30
CA GLY A 70 -13.95 -3.26 0.18
C GLY A 70 -13.20 -2.00 -0.20
N GLN A 71 -13.99 -0.95 -0.32
CA GLN A 71 -13.51 0.41 -0.52
C GLN A 71 -13.51 1.15 0.81
N LEU A 72 -12.39 1.78 1.15
CA LEU A 72 -12.23 2.57 2.35
C LEU A 72 -12.42 4.06 2.02
N ASP A 73 -13.00 4.77 3.00
CA ASP A 73 -13.16 6.22 3.05
C ASP A 73 -13.10 6.68 4.51
N PHE A 74 -13.76 7.76 4.89
CA PHE A 74 -13.86 8.23 6.28
C PHE A 74 -15.30 8.29 6.78
N ASP A 75 -16.26 7.71 6.04
CA ASP A 75 -17.65 7.58 6.46
C ASP A 75 -17.80 6.45 7.49
N GLY A 76 -18.30 6.74 8.67
CA GLY A 76 -18.59 5.74 9.71
C GLY A 76 -19.70 4.76 9.34
N ALA A 77 -20.58 5.10 8.41
CA ALA A 77 -21.61 4.20 7.87
C ALA A 77 -21.02 3.14 6.95
N ASN A 78 -19.88 3.43 6.31
CA ASN A 78 -19.16 2.45 5.50
C ASN A 78 -18.42 1.45 6.40
N ARG A 79 -19.02 0.29 6.60
CA ARG A 79 -18.48 -0.77 7.46
C ARG A 79 -17.15 -1.34 7.01
N PHE A 80 -16.79 -1.23 5.74
CA PHE A 80 -15.46 -1.65 5.26
C PHE A 80 -14.32 -0.88 5.93
N ASN A 81 -14.57 0.32 6.44
CA ASN A 81 -13.57 1.09 7.17
C ASN A 81 -13.13 0.43 8.48
N TRP A 82 -14.05 -0.20 9.22
CA TRP A 82 -13.83 -0.58 10.61
C TRP A 82 -14.23 -2.02 10.99
N ASP A 83 -15.04 -2.70 10.15
CA ASP A 83 -15.44 -4.08 10.40
C ASP A 83 -14.55 -5.06 9.62
N PRO A 84 -13.58 -5.72 10.29
CA PRO A 84 -12.67 -6.64 9.61
C PRO A 84 -13.38 -7.90 9.07
N ASN A 85 -14.59 -8.22 9.53
CA ASN A 85 -15.34 -9.39 9.06
C ASN A 85 -15.85 -9.22 7.62
N LEU A 86 -15.93 -7.98 7.13
CA LEU A 86 -16.36 -7.70 5.76
C LEU A 86 -15.20 -7.69 4.76
N SER A 87 -13.97 -7.48 5.23
CA SER A 87 -12.79 -7.27 4.38
C SER A 87 -11.65 -8.24 4.72
N VAL A 88 -10.83 -7.90 5.71
CA VAL A 88 -9.58 -8.59 6.07
C VAL A 88 -9.80 -10.06 6.40
N ARG A 89 -10.83 -10.39 7.17
CA ARG A 89 -11.15 -11.80 7.54
C ARG A 89 -11.70 -12.64 6.37
N LYS A 90 -12.17 -11.99 5.30
CA LYS A 90 -12.58 -12.65 4.05
C LYS A 90 -11.45 -12.78 3.03
N SER A 91 -10.30 -12.21 3.31
CA SER A 91 -9.13 -12.37 2.46
C SER A 91 -8.70 -13.82 2.36
N PRO A 92 -8.32 -14.33 1.18
CA PRO A 92 -7.73 -15.65 1.05
C PRO A 92 -6.41 -15.77 1.82
N LEU A 93 -5.76 -14.64 2.17
CA LEU A 93 -4.53 -14.62 2.97
C LEU A 93 -4.80 -14.81 4.47
N TRP A 94 -6.05 -14.63 4.93
CA TRP A 94 -6.40 -14.70 6.35
C TRP A 94 -6.05 -16.04 7.01
N LYS A 95 -6.23 -17.15 6.30
CA LYS A 95 -5.92 -18.48 6.85
C LYS A 95 -4.43 -18.66 7.17
N TYR A 96 -3.54 -17.93 6.50
CA TYR A 96 -2.09 -17.99 6.69
C TYR A 96 -1.59 -16.94 7.68
N CYS A 97 -2.31 -15.82 7.83
CA CYS A 97 -1.96 -14.73 8.72
C CYS A 97 -3.20 -14.19 9.45
N PRO A 98 -3.74 -14.93 10.47
CA PRO A 98 -4.97 -14.57 11.17
C PRO A 98 -4.74 -13.50 12.26
N SER A 99 -4.04 -12.40 11.92
CA SER A 99 -3.73 -11.31 12.82
C SER A 99 -4.14 -9.98 12.20
N LEU A 100 -5.11 -9.28 12.82
CA LEU A 100 -5.59 -7.97 12.33
C LEU A 100 -4.51 -6.89 12.33
N THR A 101 -3.57 -6.95 13.26
CA THR A 101 -2.52 -5.92 13.41
C THR A 101 -1.53 -5.89 12.26
N VAL A 102 -1.41 -7.00 11.53
CA VAL A 102 -0.47 -7.14 10.40
C VAL A 102 -0.92 -6.36 9.17
N TRP A 103 -2.21 -6.12 9.02
CA TRP A 103 -2.80 -5.43 7.85
C TRP A 103 -2.65 -3.92 7.87
N ARG A 104 -2.08 -3.40 8.95
CA ARG A 104 -1.99 -1.97 9.17
C ARG A 104 -0.59 -1.57 9.64
N CYS A 105 -0.08 -0.50 9.06
CA CYS A 105 1.14 0.14 9.52
C CYS A 105 0.91 0.75 10.92
N PRO A 106 1.79 0.52 11.91
CA PRO A 106 1.66 1.13 13.24
C PRO A 106 1.84 2.66 13.22
N GLY A 107 2.34 3.22 12.11
CA GLY A 107 2.42 4.66 11.88
C GLY A 107 1.11 5.29 11.39
N ASP A 108 0.19 4.48 10.85
CA ASP A 108 -1.14 4.93 10.45
C ASP A 108 -2.03 5.14 11.69
N ARG A 109 -2.50 6.36 11.88
CA ARG A 109 -3.38 6.75 12.98
C ARG A 109 -4.80 7.06 12.54
N SER A 110 -5.15 6.72 11.31
CA SER A 110 -6.46 7.01 10.75
C SER A 110 -7.57 6.31 11.52
N THR A 111 -8.65 7.03 11.72
CA THR A 111 -9.86 6.55 12.40
C THR A 111 -11.10 6.99 11.65
N VAL A 112 -12.20 6.29 11.87
CA VAL A 112 -13.54 6.74 11.49
C VAL A 112 -14.41 6.86 12.74
N THR A 113 -15.40 7.76 12.71
CA THR A 113 -16.35 7.93 13.82
C THR A 113 -17.60 7.11 13.55
N VAL A 114 -17.86 6.13 14.41
CA VAL A 114 -19.02 5.24 14.35
C VAL A 114 -19.82 5.42 15.63
N THR A 115 -21.06 5.88 15.52
CA THR A 115 -21.94 6.14 16.69
C THR A 115 -21.24 6.91 17.81
N GLY A 116 -20.48 7.97 17.45
CA GLY A 116 -19.75 8.82 18.40
C GLY A 116 -18.41 8.25 18.90
N ARG A 117 -18.02 7.04 18.52
CA ARG A 117 -16.75 6.41 18.91
C ARG A 117 -15.76 6.40 17.76
N LYS A 118 -14.50 6.74 18.03
CA LYS A 118 -13.40 6.62 17.06
C LYS A 118 -12.90 5.18 17.00
N LEU A 119 -13.03 4.55 15.84
CA LEU A 119 -12.52 3.22 15.54
C LEU A 119 -11.36 3.31 14.54
N PRO A 120 -10.30 2.49 14.69
CA PRO A 120 -9.22 2.44 13.71
C PRO A 120 -9.74 1.86 12.39
N ARG A 121 -9.20 2.34 11.26
CA ARG A 121 -9.46 1.73 9.96
C ARG A 121 -8.77 0.38 9.85
N VAL A 122 -9.38 -0.56 9.13
CA VAL A 122 -8.99 -2.00 9.14
C VAL A 122 -7.62 -2.28 8.53
N ARG A 123 -7.15 -1.45 7.62
CA ARG A 123 -5.86 -1.64 6.92
C ARG A 123 -5.25 -0.32 6.47
N SER A 124 -3.95 -0.33 6.16
CA SER A 124 -3.23 0.73 5.45
C SER A 124 -2.40 0.18 4.28
N MET A 125 -2.25 -1.13 4.17
CA MET A 125 -1.50 -1.75 3.10
C MET A 125 -2.37 -1.98 1.86
N THR A 126 -1.73 -1.88 0.69
CA THR A 126 -2.32 -2.12 -0.62
C THR A 126 -1.38 -2.95 -1.47
N MET A 127 -1.93 -3.65 -2.47
CA MET A 127 -1.17 -4.50 -3.37
C MET A 127 -0.94 -3.81 -4.71
N SER A 128 0.22 -4.01 -5.33
CA SER A 128 0.51 -3.52 -6.67
C SER A 128 -0.60 -3.92 -7.64
N VAL A 129 -1.14 -2.95 -8.37
CA VAL A 129 -2.14 -3.24 -9.41
C VAL A 129 -1.61 -4.17 -10.49
N TRP A 130 -0.31 -4.20 -10.70
CA TRP A 130 0.35 -5.06 -11.68
C TRP A 130 0.55 -6.50 -11.18
N ALA A 131 0.41 -6.75 -9.87
CA ALA A 131 0.39 -8.07 -9.28
C ALA A 131 -1.07 -8.53 -9.09
N GLY A 132 -1.57 -9.36 -9.98
CA GLY A 132 -2.94 -9.89 -9.97
C GLY A 132 -3.97 -9.02 -10.70
N GLY A 133 -3.72 -7.75 -10.93
CA GLY A 133 -4.61 -6.87 -11.69
C GLY A 133 -6.03 -6.74 -11.14
N TYR A 134 -6.92 -6.26 -11.98
CA TYR A 134 -8.38 -6.29 -11.75
C TYR A 134 -8.93 -7.64 -12.26
N GLY A 135 -9.07 -8.62 -11.35
CA GLY A 135 -9.50 -9.96 -11.73
C GLY A 135 -8.55 -10.63 -12.74
N GLY A 136 -7.28 -10.28 -12.74
CA GLY A 136 -6.25 -10.78 -13.66
C GLY A 136 -6.02 -9.92 -14.90
N GLU A 137 -6.66 -8.77 -15.02
CA GLU A 137 -6.56 -7.88 -16.18
C GLU A 137 -5.92 -6.54 -15.80
N ALA A 138 -5.31 -5.85 -16.77
CA ALA A 138 -4.82 -4.50 -16.58
C ALA A 138 -5.99 -3.52 -16.36
N PRO A 139 -5.81 -2.48 -15.53
CA PRO A 139 -6.79 -1.41 -15.43
C PRO A 139 -7.02 -0.75 -16.80
N GLN A 140 -8.30 -0.51 -17.16
CA GLN A 140 -8.66 -0.01 -18.48
C GLN A 140 -8.18 1.42 -18.75
N ASP A 141 -8.03 2.21 -17.71
CA ASP A 141 -7.56 3.61 -17.74
C ASP A 141 -6.04 3.75 -17.67
N LEU A 142 -5.30 2.64 -17.51
CA LEU A 142 -3.85 2.59 -17.68
C LEU A 142 -3.48 2.06 -19.08
N ASP A 143 -2.27 2.38 -19.50
CA ASP A 143 -1.72 1.89 -20.76
C ASP A 143 -1.74 0.34 -20.79
N SER A 144 -2.48 -0.24 -21.74
CA SER A 144 -2.66 -1.68 -21.90
C SER A 144 -1.38 -2.42 -22.33
N GLY A 145 -0.33 -1.70 -22.69
CA GLY A 145 0.95 -2.26 -23.13
C GLY A 145 1.83 -2.86 -22.01
N TRP A 146 1.30 -3.01 -20.80
CA TRP A 146 2.06 -3.47 -19.63
C TRP A 146 1.52 -4.80 -19.09
N ARG A 147 2.46 -5.65 -18.63
CA ARG A 147 2.15 -7.01 -18.17
C ARG A 147 1.48 -6.97 -16.79
N VAL A 148 0.39 -7.72 -16.62
CA VAL A 148 -0.14 -8.08 -15.32
C VAL A 148 0.41 -9.46 -14.95
N TYR A 149 1.12 -9.56 -13.84
CA TYR A 149 1.60 -10.83 -13.29
C TYR A 149 0.42 -11.58 -12.67
N ARG A 150 0.24 -12.86 -13.02
CA ARG A 150 -0.85 -13.72 -12.52
C ARG A 150 -0.33 -14.88 -11.69
N SER A 151 0.98 -15.10 -11.72
CA SER A 151 1.69 -16.16 -11.02
C SER A 151 3.09 -15.71 -10.61
N LEU A 152 3.74 -16.44 -9.70
CA LEU A 152 5.13 -16.14 -9.30
C LEU A 152 6.09 -16.33 -10.48
N VAL A 153 5.84 -17.34 -11.32
CA VAL A 153 6.69 -17.64 -12.48
C VAL A 153 6.64 -16.52 -13.54
N ASP A 154 5.58 -15.71 -13.57
CA ASP A 154 5.50 -14.55 -14.48
C ASP A 154 6.49 -13.44 -14.13
N MET A 155 6.96 -13.39 -12.87
CA MET A 155 7.78 -12.31 -12.32
C MET A 155 9.27 -12.48 -12.60
N GLN A 156 9.64 -12.85 -13.84
CA GLN A 156 11.05 -13.05 -14.22
C GLN A 156 11.79 -11.74 -14.52
N ASP A 157 11.08 -10.72 -14.95
CA ASP A 157 11.61 -9.39 -15.22
C ASP A 157 10.63 -8.34 -14.62
N PRO A 158 11.10 -7.56 -13.63
CA PRO A 158 12.47 -7.32 -13.14
C PRO A 158 13.04 -8.41 -12.19
N GLY A 159 12.38 -9.53 -12.08
CA GLY A 159 12.69 -10.63 -11.15
C GLY A 159 11.97 -10.46 -9.80
N PRO A 160 11.84 -11.55 -9.02
CA PRO A 160 11.08 -11.53 -7.77
C PRO A 160 11.60 -10.50 -6.74
N SER A 161 12.92 -10.34 -6.64
CA SER A 161 13.55 -9.35 -5.75
C SER A 161 13.41 -7.91 -6.24
N GLY A 162 13.13 -7.72 -7.52
CA GLY A 162 12.87 -6.42 -8.13
C GLY A 162 11.39 -6.07 -8.25
N THR A 163 10.46 -6.99 -7.96
CA THR A 163 9.01 -6.78 -8.12
C THR A 163 8.37 -6.54 -6.76
N TRP A 164 7.95 -5.30 -6.47
CA TRP A 164 7.23 -5.01 -5.24
C TRP A 164 5.77 -5.46 -5.33
N ILE A 165 5.25 -6.01 -4.23
CA ILE A 165 3.90 -6.57 -4.12
C ILE A 165 3.00 -5.75 -3.22
N LEU A 166 3.44 -5.45 -2.00
CA LEU A 166 2.66 -4.68 -1.03
C LEU A 166 3.37 -3.37 -0.71
N ILE A 167 2.58 -2.34 -0.46
CA ILE A 167 3.07 -1.01 -0.06
C ILE A 167 2.16 -0.42 1.01
N ASP A 168 2.75 0.33 1.95
CA ASP A 168 1.96 1.21 2.82
C ASP A 168 1.41 2.37 1.99
N GLN A 169 0.10 2.51 1.98
CA GLN A 169 -0.59 3.64 1.36
C GLN A 169 -1.00 4.66 2.42
N ARG A 170 -0.89 5.93 2.08
CA ARG A 170 -1.28 6.99 3.02
C ARG A 170 -2.79 7.03 3.23
N GLU A 171 -3.21 7.40 4.44
CA GLU A 171 -4.58 7.30 4.89
C GLU A 171 -5.59 8.04 4.00
N ASP A 172 -5.24 9.22 3.50
CA ASP A 172 -6.12 10.08 2.70
C ASP A 172 -6.18 9.73 1.21
N SER A 173 -5.34 8.79 0.72
CA SER A 173 -5.45 8.20 -0.62
C SER A 173 -5.91 6.75 -0.61
N LEU A 174 -5.93 6.09 0.54
CA LEU A 174 -6.33 4.70 0.67
C LEU A 174 -7.81 4.50 0.31
N ASN A 175 -8.06 3.72 -0.73
CA ASN A 175 -9.39 3.44 -1.28
C ASN A 175 -9.69 1.94 -1.34
N ILE A 176 -9.50 1.31 -2.50
CA ILE A 176 -9.67 -0.13 -2.71
C ILE A 176 -8.39 -0.92 -2.39
N GLY A 177 -8.33 -2.21 -2.69
CA GLY A 177 -7.22 -3.07 -2.29
C GLY A 177 -5.90 -2.85 -3.02
N ASN A 178 -5.91 -2.19 -4.18
CA ASN A 178 -4.71 -2.01 -4.99
C ASN A 178 -4.03 -0.65 -4.78
N PHE A 179 -2.76 -0.58 -5.15
CA PHE A 179 -1.99 0.64 -5.38
C PHE A 179 -1.77 0.82 -6.88
N TYR A 180 -2.18 1.97 -7.37
CA TYR A 180 -2.20 2.28 -8.79
C TYR A 180 -0.88 2.93 -9.23
N THR A 181 0.02 2.16 -9.84
CA THR A 181 1.25 2.69 -10.42
C THR A 181 1.04 2.94 -11.90
N ASP A 182 0.86 4.20 -12.27
CA ASP A 182 0.80 4.61 -13.68
C ASP A 182 2.18 4.46 -14.34
N MET A 183 2.25 3.73 -15.44
CA MET A 183 3.49 3.51 -16.18
C MET A 183 3.80 4.60 -17.19
N ARG A 184 2.97 5.63 -17.29
CA ARG A 184 3.22 6.78 -18.16
C ARG A 184 4.59 7.40 -17.87
N GLY A 185 5.31 7.69 -18.93
CA GLY A 185 6.65 8.30 -18.85
C GLY A 185 7.79 7.30 -18.68
N TYR A 186 7.52 6.05 -18.35
CA TYR A 186 8.55 5.02 -18.24
C TYR A 186 8.72 4.23 -19.55
N PRO A 187 9.94 3.98 -20.02
CA PRO A 187 11.21 4.47 -19.45
C PRO A 187 11.68 5.81 -20.03
N ASP A 188 11.13 6.27 -21.18
CA ASP A 188 11.79 7.20 -22.10
C ASP A 188 11.19 8.61 -22.12
N ALA A 189 10.04 8.84 -21.47
CA ALA A 189 9.33 10.13 -21.45
C ALA A 189 9.07 10.64 -20.01
N PRO A 190 10.11 10.80 -19.15
CA PRO A 190 9.93 11.07 -17.72
C PRO A 190 9.22 12.40 -17.43
N GLU A 191 9.16 13.32 -18.39
CA GLU A 191 8.39 14.58 -18.27
C GLU A 191 6.87 14.36 -18.24
N THR A 192 6.38 13.18 -18.63
CA THR A 192 4.96 12.83 -18.62
C THR A 192 4.54 12.03 -17.38
N MET A 193 5.46 11.75 -16.45
CA MET A 193 5.19 11.01 -15.22
C MET A 193 4.12 11.69 -14.37
N ARG A 194 3.29 10.86 -13.70
CA ARG A 194 2.20 11.33 -12.85
C ARG A 194 1.88 10.30 -11.75
N PHE A 195 1.31 10.76 -10.66
CA PHE A 195 0.56 9.89 -9.75
C PHE A 195 -0.85 9.65 -10.29
N ALA A 196 -1.34 8.44 -10.10
CA ALA A 196 -2.71 8.05 -10.43
C ALA A 196 -3.42 7.62 -9.15
N TYR A 197 -4.22 8.49 -8.57
CA TYR A 197 -5.07 8.27 -7.39
C TYR A 197 -4.33 7.96 -6.08
N ASP A 198 -3.27 7.16 -6.11
CA ASP A 198 -2.64 6.57 -4.93
C ASP A 198 -1.28 7.21 -4.62
N TYR A 199 -1.05 7.44 -3.34
CA TYR A 199 0.21 7.96 -2.84
C TYR A 199 0.76 7.05 -1.75
N PRO A 200 2.08 6.78 -1.75
CA PRO A 200 2.69 5.95 -0.71
C PRO A 200 2.67 6.68 0.63
N ALA A 201 2.59 5.91 1.70
CA ALA A 201 2.74 6.44 3.05
C ALA A 201 4.15 6.96 3.31
N SER A 202 4.25 7.94 4.22
CA SER A 202 5.51 8.56 4.64
C SER A 202 5.66 8.57 6.17
N TYR A 203 5.03 7.61 6.86
CA TYR A 203 4.89 7.57 8.32
C TYR A 203 6.20 7.38 9.09
N HIS A 204 7.24 6.86 8.44
CA HIS A 204 8.52 6.49 9.06
C HIS A 204 9.65 7.50 8.72
N GLY A 205 9.39 8.79 8.96
CA GLY A 205 10.38 9.84 8.67
C GLY A 205 10.59 10.06 7.17
N ARG A 206 9.51 10.32 6.44
CA ARG A 206 9.45 10.44 4.97
C ARG A 206 9.67 9.11 4.25
N ALA A 207 9.32 8.00 4.90
CA ALA A 207 9.47 6.66 4.34
C ALA A 207 8.21 5.82 4.54
N GLY A 208 7.98 4.85 3.65
CA GLY A 208 6.92 3.84 3.71
C GLY A 208 7.48 2.43 3.60
N GLY A 209 6.71 1.45 4.07
CA GLY A 209 7.04 0.04 3.95
C GLY A 209 6.65 -0.52 2.58
N LEU A 210 7.49 -1.41 2.06
CA LEU A 210 7.21 -2.24 0.89
C LEU A 210 7.65 -3.68 1.13
N SER A 211 7.03 -4.60 0.39
CA SER A 211 7.49 -5.98 0.31
C SER A 211 7.52 -6.48 -1.14
N PHE A 212 8.43 -7.43 -1.42
CA PHE A 212 8.79 -7.88 -2.75
C PHE A 212 8.50 -9.37 -2.93
N ALA A 213 8.29 -9.80 -4.17
CA ALA A 213 7.85 -11.15 -4.49
C ALA A 213 8.77 -12.26 -4.00
N ASP A 214 10.06 -12.01 -3.75
CA ASP A 214 11.01 -12.97 -3.19
C ASP A 214 10.87 -13.19 -1.67
N GLY A 215 10.11 -12.32 -0.97
CA GLY A 215 9.88 -12.41 0.48
C GLY A 215 10.56 -11.30 1.29
N HIS A 216 11.47 -10.52 0.71
CA HIS A 216 12.08 -9.43 1.46
C HIS A 216 11.12 -8.23 1.59
N SER A 217 11.42 -7.37 2.56
CA SER A 217 10.70 -6.11 2.79
C SER A 217 11.68 -5.01 3.13
N GLU A 218 11.37 -3.79 2.74
CA GLU A 218 12.19 -2.61 3.03
C GLU A 218 11.35 -1.41 3.49
N ILE A 219 12.01 -0.48 4.17
CA ILE A 219 11.48 0.87 4.43
C ILE A 219 12.12 1.80 3.40
N ARG A 220 11.34 2.22 2.43
CA ARG A 220 11.78 3.12 1.36
C ARG A 220 11.60 4.58 1.76
N ARG A 221 12.70 5.33 1.75
CA ARG A 221 12.66 6.79 1.93
C ARG A 221 12.34 7.47 0.61
N TRP A 222 11.30 8.30 0.63
CA TRP A 222 10.91 9.14 -0.50
C TRP A 222 11.80 10.38 -0.57
N VAL A 223 12.22 10.75 -1.77
CA VAL A 223 13.16 11.85 -2.01
C VAL A 223 12.50 13.06 -2.66
N ASP A 224 11.49 12.85 -3.48
CA ASP A 224 10.76 13.93 -4.14
C ASP A 224 9.63 14.46 -3.20
N PRO A 225 9.59 15.74 -2.88
CA PRO A 225 8.55 16.29 -2.00
C PRO A 225 7.13 16.15 -2.57
N ARG A 226 6.98 16.03 -3.89
CA ARG A 226 5.69 15.82 -4.56
C ARG A 226 5.12 14.42 -4.30
N THR A 227 5.94 13.46 -3.89
CA THR A 227 5.52 12.14 -3.42
C THR A 227 4.82 12.20 -2.06
N MET A 228 5.09 13.25 -1.30
CA MET A 228 4.61 13.44 0.07
C MET A 228 3.85 14.78 0.23
N PRO A 229 2.78 15.01 -0.54
CA PRO A 229 1.99 16.22 -0.35
C PRO A 229 1.41 16.25 1.07
N THR A 230 1.01 17.44 1.53
CA THR A 230 0.44 17.61 2.88
C THR A 230 -0.70 16.61 3.10
N LEU A 231 -0.65 15.89 4.21
CA LEU A 231 -1.69 14.94 4.61
C LEU A 231 -2.98 15.68 4.97
N THR A 232 -4.11 15.12 4.55
CA THR A 232 -5.45 15.60 4.91
C THR A 232 -6.09 14.62 5.90
N PRO A 233 -5.87 14.77 7.21
CA PRO A 233 -6.35 13.80 8.19
C PRO A 233 -7.87 13.71 8.23
N GLY A 234 -8.40 12.49 8.31
CA GLY A 234 -9.83 12.24 8.51
C GLY A 234 -10.71 12.48 7.29
N GLN A 235 -10.14 12.72 6.12
CA GLN A 235 -10.87 12.86 4.85
C GLN A 235 -10.04 12.40 3.66
N ARG A 236 -10.70 12.13 2.55
CA ARG A 236 -10.02 11.80 1.30
C ARG A 236 -9.30 13.03 0.76
N SER A 237 -8.08 12.83 0.29
CA SER A 237 -7.34 13.84 -0.44
C SER A 237 -8.01 14.12 -1.80
N ARG A 238 -7.97 15.37 -2.26
CA ARG A 238 -8.35 15.74 -3.62
C ARG A 238 -7.59 14.95 -4.70
N PHE A 239 -6.37 14.54 -4.41
CA PHE A 239 -5.53 13.75 -5.32
C PHE A 239 -6.08 12.35 -5.60
N ASN A 240 -7.00 11.85 -4.76
CA ASN A 240 -7.60 10.53 -4.90
C ASN A 240 -8.63 10.42 -6.05
N ALA A 241 -8.94 11.51 -6.72
CA ALA A 241 -9.88 11.55 -7.84
C ALA A 241 -9.21 11.90 -9.19
N GLU A 242 -7.89 12.16 -9.19
CA GLU A 242 -7.23 12.76 -10.34
C GLU A 242 -5.86 12.14 -10.64
N PHE A 243 -5.48 12.23 -11.91
CA PHE A 243 -4.09 12.05 -12.31
C PHE A 243 -3.31 13.32 -12.02
N THR A 244 -2.34 13.25 -11.11
CA THR A 244 -1.55 14.41 -10.71
C THR A 244 -0.19 14.41 -11.42
N PRO A 245 0.08 15.34 -12.36
CA PRO A 245 1.37 15.43 -13.02
C PRO A 245 2.51 15.57 -12.03
N SER A 246 3.56 14.81 -12.24
CA SER A 246 4.78 14.84 -11.42
C SER A 246 6.00 14.51 -12.29
N PRO A 247 6.34 15.39 -13.26
CA PRO A 247 7.37 15.13 -14.23
C PRO A 247 8.74 14.88 -13.59
N ARG A 248 9.46 13.87 -14.11
CA ARG A 248 10.81 13.45 -13.65
C ARG A 248 10.88 13.13 -12.15
N ASN A 249 9.79 12.67 -11.55
CA ASN A 249 9.76 12.29 -10.15
C ASN A 249 10.56 11.00 -9.95
N ALA A 250 11.62 11.07 -9.14
CA ALA A 250 12.52 9.95 -8.90
C ALA A 250 11.84 8.79 -8.15
N ASP A 251 10.86 9.08 -7.30
CA ASP A 251 10.12 8.06 -6.55
C ASP A 251 9.12 7.32 -7.44
N ILE A 252 8.42 8.05 -8.34
CA ILE A 252 7.56 7.41 -9.37
C ILE A 252 8.42 6.50 -10.24
N ARG A 253 9.56 6.98 -10.73
CA ARG A 253 10.46 6.17 -11.55
C ARG A 253 10.88 4.90 -10.84
N TRP A 254 11.26 5.01 -9.58
CA TRP A 254 11.66 3.87 -8.76
C TRP A 254 10.53 2.84 -8.59
N LEU A 255 9.28 3.30 -8.38
CA LEU A 255 8.09 2.43 -8.30
C LEU A 255 7.83 1.75 -9.65
N GLN A 256 7.88 2.49 -10.77
CA GLN A 256 7.68 1.97 -12.12
C GLN A 256 8.70 0.90 -12.50
N GLU A 257 9.99 1.14 -12.20
CA GLU A 257 11.07 0.18 -12.44
C GLU A 257 10.86 -1.17 -11.76
N ARG A 258 10.01 -1.20 -10.72
CA ARG A 258 9.76 -2.37 -9.87
C ARG A 258 8.31 -2.85 -9.90
N ALA A 259 7.48 -2.28 -10.75
CA ALA A 259 6.07 -2.60 -10.83
C ALA A 259 5.76 -3.67 -11.89
N THR A 260 6.25 -3.47 -13.12
CA THR A 260 5.94 -4.32 -14.27
C THR A 260 6.89 -4.09 -15.44
N ARG A 261 6.67 -4.82 -16.55
CA ARG A 261 7.36 -4.67 -17.84
C ARG A 261 6.35 -4.61 -19.00
N ARG A 262 6.79 -4.06 -20.15
CA ARG A 262 5.98 -4.08 -21.36
C ARG A 262 5.65 -5.51 -21.80
N THR A 263 4.45 -5.69 -22.30
CA THR A 263 4.11 -6.90 -23.06
C THR A 263 4.92 -6.90 -24.35
N ARG A 264 5.56 -8.01 -24.67
CA ARG A 264 6.26 -8.18 -25.95
C ARG A 264 5.27 -8.39 -27.07
#